data_8896f44442aa1c8924aa0eab3bc741b5
#
_entry.id   8896f44442aa1c8924aa0eab3bc741b5
#
_cell.length_a   1.000
_cell.length_b   1.000
_cell.length_c   1.000
_cell.angle_alpha   90.00
_cell.angle_beta   90.00
_cell.angle_gamma   90.00
#
_symmetry.space_group_name_H-M   'P 1'
#
loop_
_entity.id
_entity.type
_entity.pdbx_description
1 polymer ?
#
loop_
_entity_poly.entity_id
_entity_poly.type
_entity_poly.pdbx_seq_one_letter_code
_entity_poly.pdbx_strand_id
1 'polypeptide(L)'
;MTSVDSIMTRRVVTVEMDDTLLIIRGIFKHLTFHHLLVVENRKLVGVISDRDLLRALSPFLGTHSETMHDRDTLDRKAHQIMSR
;
A
#
# COMPACT_ATOMS: atom_id res chain seq x y z
N MET A 1 15.38 18.23 -15.55
CA MET A 1 15.23 17.57 -14.22
C MET A 1 13.79 17.70 -13.75
N THR A 2 13.22 16.61 -13.30
CA THR A 2 11.87 16.63 -12.76
C THR A 2 11.91 17.17 -11.33
N SER A 3 11.23 18.28 -11.09
CA SER A 3 11.14 18.83 -9.76
C SER A 3 10.20 18.01 -8.87
N VAL A 4 10.32 18.18 -7.57
CA VAL A 4 9.38 17.56 -6.62
C VAL A 4 7.94 18.02 -6.92
N ASP A 5 7.77 19.28 -7.30
CA ASP A 5 6.46 19.82 -7.65
C ASP A 5 5.86 19.11 -8.85
N SER A 6 6.69 18.79 -9.84
CA SER A 6 6.26 18.04 -11.02
C SER A 6 5.79 16.64 -10.65
N ILE A 7 6.45 15.99 -9.71
CA ILE A 7 6.03 14.69 -9.20
C ILE A 7 4.71 14.81 -8.45
N MET A 8 4.57 15.85 -7.65
CA MET A 8 3.35 16.09 -6.86
C MET A 8 2.13 16.31 -7.75
N THR A 9 2.30 16.99 -8.89
CA THR A 9 1.19 17.22 -9.80
C THR A 9 0.72 15.94 -10.50
N ARG A 10 1.52 14.87 -10.45
CA ARG A 10 1.14 13.56 -10.98
C ARG A 10 0.41 12.69 -9.97
N ARG A 11 -0.09 13.30 -8.90
CA ARG A 11 -0.87 12.61 -7.87
C ARG A 11 -0.10 11.49 -7.19
N VAL A 12 1.07 11.82 -6.68
CA VAL A 12 1.80 10.88 -5.84
C VAL A 12 1.03 10.69 -4.54
N VAL A 13 0.75 9.46 -4.20
CA VAL A 13 0.07 9.12 -2.95
C VAL A 13 1.08 8.52 -1.99
N THR A 14 1.06 9.00 -0.77
CA THR A 14 1.94 8.50 0.30
C THR A 14 1.13 7.85 1.40
N VAL A 15 1.73 6.90 2.08
CA VAL A 15 1.18 6.27 3.27
C VAL A 15 2.25 6.26 4.36
N GLU A 16 1.81 6.12 5.60
CA GLU A 16 2.71 6.02 6.74
C GLU A 16 3.10 4.55 6.98
N MET A 17 4.18 4.34 7.72
CA MET A 17 4.66 3.00 8.02
C MET A 17 3.64 2.15 8.78
N ASP A 18 2.80 2.78 9.59
CA ASP A 18 1.80 2.09 10.40
C ASP A 18 0.43 1.97 9.74
N ASP A 19 0.27 2.49 8.53
CA ASP A 19 -0.99 2.30 7.79
C ASP A 19 -1.18 0.82 7.47
N THR A 20 -2.42 0.35 7.61
CA THR A 20 -2.74 -1.05 7.41
C THR A 20 -2.96 -1.37 5.94
N LEU A 21 -2.87 -2.65 5.61
CA LEU A 21 -3.16 -3.11 4.25
C LEU A 21 -4.61 -2.87 3.85
N LEU A 22 -5.52 -2.78 4.83
CA LEU A 22 -6.90 -2.43 4.55
C LEU A 22 -6.99 -1.04 3.89
N ILE A 23 -6.27 -0.06 4.45
CA ILE A 23 -6.21 1.30 3.90
C ILE A 23 -5.52 1.29 2.53
N ILE A 24 -4.39 0.60 2.43
CA ILE A 24 -3.60 0.53 1.19
C ILE A 24 -4.40 -0.13 0.07
N ARG A 25 -5.13 -1.21 0.38
CA ARG A 25 -6.00 -1.87 -0.60
C ARG A 25 -7.08 -0.91 -1.12
N GLY A 26 -7.66 -0.12 -0.23
CA GLY A 26 -8.66 0.88 -0.62
C GLY A 26 -8.10 1.91 -1.58
N ILE A 27 -6.87 2.37 -1.34
CA ILE A 27 -6.21 3.33 -2.22
C ILE A 27 -6.00 2.73 -3.62
N PHE A 28 -5.46 1.51 -3.72
CA PHE A 28 -5.24 0.87 -5.01
C PHE A 28 -6.55 0.57 -5.75
N LYS A 29 -7.65 0.34 -5.03
CA LYS A 29 -8.96 0.08 -5.65
C LYS A 29 -9.54 1.31 -6.31
N HIS A 30 -9.36 2.47 -5.69
CA HIS A 30 -10.00 3.70 -6.15
C HIS A 30 -9.11 4.54 -7.06
N LEU A 31 -7.83 4.24 -7.11
CA LEU A 31 -6.86 5.01 -7.87
C LEU A 31 -6.10 4.09 -8.82
N THR A 32 -5.73 4.63 -9.98
CA THR A 32 -5.02 3.87 -11.01
C THR A 32 -3.51 3.92 -10.80
N PHE A 33 -3.07 3.80 -9.55
CA PHE A 33 -1.65 3.77 -9.21
C PHE A 33 -1.14 2.34 -9.15
N HIS A 34 0.12 2.17 -9.49
CA HIS A 34 0.81 0.89 -9.35
C HIS A 34 1.78 0.89 -8.18
N HIS A 35 2.10 2.05 -7.63
CA HIS A 35 3.05 2.20 -6.54
C HIS A 35 2.57 3.27 -5.56
N LEU A 36 2.83 3.03 -4.27
CA LEU A 36 2.64 4.00 -3.20
C LEU A 36 3.98 4.24 -2.52
N LEU A 37 4.21 5.48 -2.10
CA LEU A 37 5.40 5.84 -1.36
C LEU A 37 5.11 5.74 0.14
N VAL A 38 6.00 5.09 0.87
CA VAL A 38 5.91 5.01 2.33
C VAL A 38 6.83 6.05 2.93
N VAL A 39 6.29 6.90 3.78
CA VAL A 39 7.05 8.00 4.39
C VAL A 39 7.03 7.90 5.90
N GLU A 40 8.09 8.43 6.51
CA GLU A 40 8.21 8.59 7.96
C GLU A 40 8.90 9.92 8.21
N ASN A 41 8.28 10.77 9.02
CA ASN A 41 8.82 12.11 9.30
C ASN A 41 9.15 12.88 8.01
N ARG A 42 8.27 12.81 7.02
CA ARG A 42 8.40 13.46 5.71
C ARG A 42 9.55 12.94 4.86
N LYS A 43 10.13 11.80 5.23
CA LYS A 43 11.21 11.17 4.46
C LYS A 43 10.68 9.89 3.83
N LEU A 44 11.06 9.68 2.58
CA LEU A 44 10.74 8.43 1.89
C LEU A 44 11.54 7.29 2.53
N VAL A 45 10.83 6.27 3.00
CA VAL A 45 11.45 5.09 3.63
C VAL A 45 11.19 3.80 2.86
N GLY A 46 10.22 3.78 1.96
CA GLY A 46 9.96 2.57 1.18
C GLY A 46 8.91 2.81 0.09
N VAL A 47 8.70 1.78 -0.70
CA VAL A 47 7.73 1.78 -1.80
C VAL A 47 6.92 0.48 -1.72
N ILE A 48 5.63 0.58 -1.98
CA ILE A 48 4.74 -0.58 -2.06
C ILE A 48 4.14 -0.60 -3.47
N SER A 49 4.33 -1.71 -4.18
CA SER A 49 3.67 -1.93 -5.45
C SER A 49 2.35 -2.68 -5.24
N ASP A 50 1.49 -2.65 -6.26
CA ASP A 50 0.25 -3.43 -6.24
C ASP A 50 0.56 -4.94 -6.12
N ARG A 51 1.68 -5.39 -6.68
CA ARG A 51 2.13 -6.79 -6.55
C ARG A 51 2.52 -7.13 -5.13
N ASP A 52 3.19 -6.21 -4.43
CA ASP A 52 3.55 -6.41 -3.03
C ASP A 52 2.30 -6.58 -2.18
N LEU A 53 1.28 -5.78 -2.46
CA LEU A 53 0.00 -5.90 -1.77
C LEU A 53 -0.65 -7.25 -2.03
N LEU A 54 -0.71 -7.69 -3.29
CA LEU A 54 -1.33 -8.95 -3.65
C LEU A 54 -0.64 -10.15 -2.99
N ARG A 55 0.69 -10.09 -2.87
CA ARG A 55 1.45 -11.15 -2.18
C ARG A 55 1.18 -11.20 -0.69
N ALA A 56 0.88 -10.06 -0.11
CA ALA A 56 0.68 -9.93 1.34
C ALA A 56 -0.74 -10.28 1.77
N LEU A 57 -1.72 -10.15 0.88
CA LEU A 57 -3.11 -10.43 1.18
C LEU A 57 -3.43 -11.90 0.92
N SER A 58 -4.36 -12.45 1.71
CA SER A 58 -4.84 -13.79 1.47
C SER A 58 -5.62 -13.85 0.15
N PRO A 59 -5.41 -14.89 -0.69
CA PRO A 59 -6.17 -15.07 -1.92
C PRO A 59 -7.65 -15.36 -1.66
N PHE A 60 -8.02 -15.71 -0.44
CA PHE A 60 -9.41 -16.03 -0.10
C PHE A 60 -10.22 -14.81 0.33
N LEU A 61 -9.59 -13.63 0.43
CA LEU A 61 -10.31 -12.40 0.76
C LEU A 61 -11.39 -12.12 -0.29
N GLY A 62 -12.61 -11.82 0.18
CA GLY A 62 -13.74 -11.53 -0.71
C GLY A 62 -14.36 -12.76 -1.35
N THR A 63 -13.92 -13.97 -0.99
CA THR A 63 -14.49 -15.21 -1.50
C THR A 63 -15.36 -15.89 -0.46
N HIS A 64 -16.11 -16.91 -0.87
CA HIS A 64 -16.92 -17.72 0.04
C HIS A 64 -16.06 -18.51 1.04
N SER A 65 -14.79 -18.69 0.74
CA SER A 65 -13.87 -19.43 1.61
C SER A 65 -13.15 -18.52 2.60
N GLU A 66 -13.48 -17.23 2.63
CA GLU A 66 -12.84 -16.27 3.54
C GLU A 66 -13.09 -16.64 4.99
N THR A 67 -12.02 -16.61 5.79
CA THR A 67 -12.05 -16.85 7.22
C THR A 67 -11.56 -15.62 7.98
N MET A 68 -11.68 -15.62 9.31
CA MET A 68 -11.10 -14.55 10.14
C MET A 68 -9.60 -14.46 9.94
N HIS A 69 -8.93 -15.60 9.78
CA HIS A 69 -7.49 -15.64 9.55
C HIS A 69 -7.13 -14.93 8.23
N ASP A 70 -7.94 -15.10 7.18
CA ASP A 70 -7.71 -14.41 5.91
C ASP A 70 -7.86 -12.91 6.06
N ARG A 71 -8.84 -12.46 6.85
CA ARG A 71 -9.08 -11.06 7.10
C ARG A 71 -7.97 -10.41 7.93
N ASP A 72 -7.29 -11.19 8.76
CA ASP A 72 -6.18 -10.70 9.57
C ASP A 72 -5.02 -10.21 8.72
N THR A 73 -4.90 -10.67 7.47
CA THR A 73 -3.88 -10.16 6.56
C THR A 73 -4.05 -8.66 6.28
N LEU A 74 -5.27 -8.14 6.42
CA LEU A 74 -5.54 -6.71 6.24
C LEU A 74 -5.01 -5.85 7.39
N ASP A 75 -4.68 -6.45 8.52
CA ASP A 75 -4.14 -5.74 9.68
C ASP A 75 -2.62 -5.59 9.62
N ARG A 76 -1.97 -6.18 8.63
CA ARG A 76 -0.53 -5.99 8.42
C ARG A 76 -0.24 -4.52 8.10
N LYS A 77 0.95 -4.08 8.45
CA LYS A 77 1.36 -2.68 8.30
C LYS A 77 2.18 -2.48 7.03
N ALA A 78 2.16 -1.25 6.53
CA ALA A 78 2.93 -0.88 5.34
C ALA A 78 4.41 -1.25 5.46
N HIS A 79 5.01 -1.00 6.63
CA HIS A 79 6.44 -1.28 6.83
C HIS A 79 6.79 -2.76 6.72
N GLN A 80 5.80 -3.65 6.85
CA GLN A 80 6.03 -5.10 6.78
C GLN A 80 6.13 -5.61 5.35
N ILE A 81 5.62 -4.86 4.38
CA ILE A 81 5.59 -5.31 2.98
C ILE A 81 6.34 -4.38 2.02
N MET A 82 6.72 -3.20 2.46
CA MET A 82 7.39 -2.24 1.59
C MET A 82 8.79 -2.71 1.20
N SER A 83 9.21 -2.29 -0.01
CA SER A 83 10.61 -2.42 -0.45
C SER A 83 11.35 -1.14 -0.06
N ARG A 84 12.53 -1.30 0.46
CA ARG A 84 13.37 -0.17 0.92
C ARG A 84 14.41 0.27 -0.10
#